data_97b8050591054e2c6be2692f403168e2
#
_entry.id   97b8050591054e2c6be2692f403168e2
#
_cell.length_a   1.000
_cell.length_b   1.000
_cell.length_c   1.000
_cell.angle_alpha   90.00
_cell.angle_beta   90.00
_cell.angle_gamma   90.00
#
_symmetry.space_group_name_H-M   'P 1'
#
loop_
_entity.id
_entity.type
_entity.pdbx_description
1 polymer ?
#
loop_
_entity_poly.entity_id
_entity_poly.type
_entity_poly.pdbx_seq_one_letter_code
_entity_poly.pdbx_strand_id
1 'polypeptide(L)'
;MSNQRRDFLKVSALAGSAALATPFISSQAVAAGPGAGAVRIANPEMAKNMVVLNYKEDNQYILGVKTDKGILQVAKAAKQFKVKAPVNTDDLIANGDQGLGKLVLLALNKGKAALFLDESKIEYAPAVTNPEKIVCVGLNYAKHAKETNNPIPKLPILFNKFNNTLNSHNGVVAVSKVNAEKFDYEAELVIVMGKRAYNVSEADALSYVFGYATGQDFTARDLQQRSSQWMIGKTNDGFAPIGPYILTADLVGNPNQLKIEQYVNGEVRQSSNTNDMVFNCAQIVSYTSKIFTLEPGDIIFTGTPEGVISGYPKEKQVWLKPGDKLETRIEKLGNLKFTLT
;
A
#
# COMPACT_ATOMS: atom_id res chain seq x y z
N MET A 1 29.83 -36.88 -32.94
CA MET A 1 29.73 -36.90 -31.46
C MET A 1 28.31 -36.45 -31.14
N SER A 2 27.53 -37.33 -31.03
CA SER A 2 26.77 -38.34 -30.26
C SER A 2 25.54 -37.68 -29.65
N ASN A 3 24.45 -37.92 -30.25
CA ASN A 3 23.18 -38.61 -29.89
C ASN A 3 23.05 -38.93 -28.38
N GLN A 4 22.43 -38.05 -27.60
CA GLN A 4 21.86 -38.34 -26.28
C GLN A 4 20.71 -37.40 -25.90
N ARG A 5 19.75 -37.14 -26.80
CA ARG A 5 18.51 -36.38 -26.49
C ARG A 5 17.26 -36.94 -27.17
N ARG A 6 17.18 -38.27 -27.37
CA ARG A 6 16.02 -38.87 -28.07
C ARG A 6 15.39 -40.11 -27.44
N ASP A 7 15.66 -40.44 -26.18
CA ASP A 7 15.15 -41.68 -25.55
C ASP A 7 14.28 -41.45 -24.30
N PHE A 8 13.39 -40.46 -24.30
CA PHE A 8 12.45 -40.30 -23.19
C PHE A 8 10.97 -40.34 -23.58
N LEU A 9 10.63 -40.91 -24.76
CA LEU A 9 9.25 -41.04 -25.22
C LEU A 9 9.04 -42.37 -25.93
N LYS A 10 9.11 -43.48 -25.23
CA LYS A 10 8.51 -44.79 -25.64
C LYS A 10 8.49 -45.73 -24.44
N VAL A 11 7.31 -46.16 -24.04
CA VAL A 11 6.80 -47.25 -23.21
C VAL A 11 5.68 -46.64 -22.33
N SER A 12 4.40 -46.97 -22.42
CA SER A 12 3.72 -48.20 -22.82
C SER A 12 2.26 -47.90 -23.19
N ALA A 13 1.83 -48.46 -24.26
CA ALA A 13 0.42 -48.77 -24.48
C ALA A 13 0.28 -50.28 -24.25
N LEU A 14 -0.67 -50.72 -23.42
CA LEU A 14 -1.42 -52.00 -23.53
C LEU A 14 -2.44 -52.06 -22.37
N ALA A 15 -3.67 -51.91 -22.73
CA ALA A 15 -4.79 -52.84 -22.75
C ALA A 15 -5.44 -53.22 -21.42
N GLY A 16 -6.78 -53.07 -21.37
CA GLY A 16 -7.65 -53.87 -20.51
C GLY A 16 -8.97 -53.22 -20.12
N SER A 17 -9.97 -53.28 -21.01
CA SER A 17 -11.43 -53.48 -20.84
C SER A 17 -12.16 -53.11 -19.53
N ALA A 18 -13.13 -52.21 -19.67
CA ALA A 18 -14.56 -52.24 -19.26
C ALA A 18 -14.96 -52.53 -17.81
N ALA A 19 -15.55 -51.48 -17.18
CA ALA A 19 -16.78 -51.61 -16.41
C ALA A 19 -17.45 -50.26 -16.19
N LEU A 20 -18.72 -50.18 -16.49
CA LEU A 20 -19.65 -49.08 -16.25
C LEU A 20 -19.86 -48.84 -14.75
N ALA A 21 -19.73 -47.62 -14.26
CA ALA A 21 -20.41 -47.13 -13.05
C ALA A 21 -20.49 -45.61 -13.04
N THR A 22 -21.65 -45.14 -12.75
CA THR A 22 -22.23 -43.80 -12.62
C THR A 22 -21.45 -42.78 -11.77
N PRO A 23 -21.68 -41.47 -11.97
CA PRO A 23 -20.86 -40.41 -11.38
C PRO A 23 -21.28 -40.09 -9.95
N PHE A 24 -20.40 -40.28 -9.00
CA PHE A 24 -20.48 -39.57 -7.72
C PHE A 24 -19.63 -38.28 -7.82
N ILE A 25 -20.32 -37.15 -7.79
CA ILE A 25 -19.68 -35.87 -7.57
C ILE A 25 -19.30 -35.81 -6.08
N SER A 26 -18.04 -36.12 -5.77
CA SER A 26 -17.47 -35.78 -4.48
C SER A 26 -16.72 -34.45 -4.60
N SER A 27 -17.24 -33.45 -3.94
CA SER A 27 -16.54 -32.18 -3.66
C SER A 27 -15.32 -32.50 -2.78
N GLN A 28 -14.14 -32.67 -3.41
CA GLN A 28 -12.91 -32.71 -2.64
C GLN A 28 -12.58 -31.28 -2.19
N ALA A 29 -12.74 -31.06 -0.89
CA ALA A 29 -12.15 -29.90 -0.20
C ALA A 29 -10.63 -29.96 -0.38
N VAL A 30 -10.06 -28.94 -1.02
CA VAL A 30 -8.61 -28.76 -1.06
C VAL A 30 -8.17 -28.50 0.37
N ALA A 31 -7.40 -29.42 0.94
CA ALA A 31 -6.81 -29.28 2.26
C ALA A 31 -5.86 -28.08 2.26
N ALA A 32 -6.21 -27.06 3.04
CA ALA A 32 -5.31 -25.97 3.37
C ALA A 32 -4.14 -26.53 4.21
N GLY A 33 -2.91 -26.20 3.80
CA GLY A 33 -1.71 -26.53 4.57
C GLY A 33 -1.67 -25.85 5.95
N PRO A 34 -0.83 -26.31 6.90
CA PRO A 34 -0.86 -25.88 8.28
C PRO A 34 -0.22 -24.50 8.48
N GLY A 35 -1.04 -23.48 8.42
CA GLY A 35 -0.79 -22.18 8.99
C GLY A 35 -2.03 -21.82 9.79
N ALA A 36 -1.96 -21.82 11.12
CA ALA A 36 -3.06 -21.46 12.00
C ALA A 36 -3.41 -19.97 11.79
N GLY A 37 -4.11 -19.67 10.70
CA GLY A 37 -4.72 -18.40 10.44
C GLY A 37 -5.91 -18.21 11.39
N ALA A 38 -5.89 -17.16 12.19
CA ALA A 38 -7.10 -16.68 12.84
C ALA A 38 -8.24 -16.63 11.83
N VAL A 39 -9.41 -17.14 12.20
CA VAL A 39 -10.62 -17.09 11.36
C VAL A 39 -10.85 -15.62 11.00
N ARG A 40 -10.52 -15.23 9.77
CA ARG A 40 -10.79 -13.87 9.29
C ARG A 40 -12.31 -13.72 9.22
N ILE A 41 -12.85 -12.77 9.98
CA ILE A 41 -14.25 -12.41 9.87
C ILE A 41 -14.45 -11.87 8.45
N ALA A 42 -15.31 -12.52 7.66
CA ALA A 42 -15.62 -12.03 6.33
C ALA A 42 -16.27 -10.64 6.46
N ASN A 43 -15.58 -9.61 5.97
CA ASN A 43 -16.01 -8.21 5.99
C ASN A 43 -16.33 -7.67 7.40
N PRO A 44 -15.35 -7.50 8.28
CA PRO A 44 -15.58 -6.88 9.58
C PRO A 44 -16.09 -5.43 9.44
N GLU A 45 -16.79 -4.92 10.46
CA GLU A 45 -17.17 -3.52 10.49
C GLU A 45 -15.91 -2.64 10.56
N MET A 46 -15.70 -1.85 9.53
CA MET A 46 -14.54 -0.96 9.44
C MET A 46 -14.65 0.18 10.44
N ALA A 47 -13.55 0.54 11.08
CA ALA A 47 -13.46 1.76 11.88
C ALA A 47 -13.77 3.00 11.01
N LYS A 48 -14.41 3.99 11.62
CA LYS A 48 -14.80 5.26 10.99
C LYS A 48 -14.36 6.44 11.84
N ASN A 49 -14.29 7.60 11.21
CA ASN A 49 -13.98 8.87 11.85
C ASN A 49 -12.66 8.83 12.64
N MET A 50 -11.61 8.25 12.05
CA MET A 50 -10.33 8.05 12.70
C MET A 50 -9.16 8.40 11.80
N VAL A 51 -8.12 8.95 12.43
CA VAL A 51 -6.77 9.09 11.88
C VAL A 51 -5.88 8.13 12.65
N VAL A 52 -5.46 7.06 12.00
CA VAL A 52 -4.72 5.97 12.64
C VAL A 52 -3.29 5.88 12.13
N LEU A 53 -2.40 5.38 12.96
CA LEU A 53 -0.98 5.20 12.63
C LEU A 53 -0.40 4.04 13.44
N ASN A 54 0.73 3.53 12.98
CA ASN A 54 1.62 2.71 13.79
C ASN A 54 2.79 3.56 14.31
N TYR A 55 3.13 3.39 15.57
CA TYR A 55 4.38 3.88 16.14
C TYR A 55 5.16 2.72 16.76
N LYS A 56 6.48 2.90 16.94
CA LYS A 56 7.34 1.89 17.55
C LYS A 56 7.47 2.11 19.05
N GLU A 57 7.31 1.05 19.83
CA GLU A 57 7.62 0.98 21.26
C GLU A 57 8.18 -0.43 21.50
N ASP A 58 9.36 -0.55 22.12
CA ASP A 58 10.02 -1.84 22.47
C ASP A 58 10.10 -2.82 21.28
N ASN A 59 10.50 -2.34 20.11
CA ASN A 59 10.56 -3.11 18.85
C ASN A 59 9.21 -3.69 18.36
N GLN A 60 8.10 -3.18 18.87
CA GLN A 60 6.76 -3.54 18.42
C GLN A 60 6.08 -2.37 17.69
N TYR A 61 5.18 -2.70 16.80
CA TYR A 61 4.31 -1.73 16.13
C TYR A 61 3.01 -1.61 16.90
N ILE A 62 2.76 -0.43 17.44
CA ILE A 62 1.62 -0.16 18.33
C ILE A 62 0.65 0.78 17.63
N LEU A 63 -0.65 0.49 17.73
CA LEU A 63 -1.69 1.34 17.20
C LEU A 63 -1.78 2.66 17.98
N GLY A 64 -1.71 3.75 17.24
CA GLY A 64 -2.03 5.09 17.71
C GLY A 64 -3.26 5.64 17.00
N VAL A 65 -4.04 6.45 17.70
CA VAL A 65 -5.10 7.28 17.10
C VAL A 65 -4.76 8.74 17.33
N LYS A 66 -4.64 9.51 16.25
CA LYS A 66 -4.40 10.95 16.34
C LYS A 66 -5.65 11.67 16.84
N THR A 67 -5.47 12.50 17.85
CA THR A 67 -6.55 13.29 18.46
C THR A 67 -6.05 14.71 18.74
N ASP A 68 -6.94 15.61 19.13
CA ASP A 68 -6.57 16.98 19.55
C ASP A 68 -5.70 17.01 20.81
N LYS A 69 -5.69 15.91 21.59
CA LYS A 69 -4.85 15.76 22.81
C LYS A 69 -3.47 15.14 22.52
N GLY A 70 -3.18 14.78 21.28
CA GLY A 70 -1.99 14.04 20.85
C GLY A 70 -2.33 12.63 20.35
N ILE A 71 -1.32 11.78 20.26
CA ILE A 71 -1.49 10.39 19.79
C ILE A 71 -1.94 9.49 20.95
N LEU A 72 -3.18 9.04 20.89
CA LEU A 72 -3.71 8.09 21.88
C LEU A 72 -2.95 6.76 21.79
N GLN A 73 -2.38 6.32 22.90
CA GLN A 73 -1.75 5.01 23.05
C GLN A 73 -2.84 3.95 23.26
N VAL A 74 -3.29 3.33 22.18
CA VAL A 74 -4.46 2.42 22.19
C VAL A 74 -4.28 1.28 23.21
N ALA A 75 -3.12 0.63 23.23
CA ALA A 75 -2.86 -0.48 24.15
C ALA A 75 -2.94 -0.06 25.63
N LYS A 76 -2.38 1.12 25.99
CA LYS A 76 -2.45 1.64 27.36
C LYS A 76 -3.86 2.05 27.75
N ALA A 77 -4.59 2.67 26.83
CA ALA A 77 -5.99 3.03 27.04
C ALA A 77 -6.87 1.78 27.20
N ALA A 78 -6.69 0.78 26.33
CA ALA A 78 -7.41 -0.51 26.41
C ALA A 78 -7.25 -1.19 27.77
N LYS A 79 -6.01 -1.23 28.28
CA LYS A 79 -5.71 -1.75 29.62
C LYS A 79 -6.39 -0.94 30.72
N GLN A 80 -6.32 0.41 30.66
CA GLN A 80 -6.90 1.29 31.67
C GLN A 80 -8.42 1.16 31.75
N PHE A 81 -9.10 1.11 30.60
CA PHE A 81 -10.56 1.08 30.53
C PHE A 81 -11.13 -0.34 30.45
N LYS A 82 -10.30 -1.38 30.42
CA LYS A 82 -10.69 -2.79 30.25
C LYS A 82 -11.56 -3.03 29.03
N VAL A 83 -11.20 -2.41 27.91
CA VAL A 83 -11.85 -2.55 26.59
C VAL A 83 -10.90 -3.30 25.67
N LYS A 84 -11.43 -4.26 24.90
CA LYS A 84 -10.68 -4.89 23.80
C LYS A 84 -10.45 -3.84 22.72
N ALA A 85 -9.27 -3.83 22.12
CA ALA A 85 -8.94 -2.95 21.00
C ALA A 85 -7.87 -3.60 20.13
N PRO A 86 -7.76 -3.20 18.84
CA PRO A 86 -6.71 -3.66 17.93
C PRO A 86 -5.32 -3.30 18.46
N VAL A 87 -4.31 -4.10 18.10
CA VAL A 87 -2.93 -3.89 18.55
C VAL A 87 -2.12 -3.00 17.63
N ASN A 88 -2.38 -3.06 16.33
CA ASN A 88 -1.75 -2.24 15.28
C ASN A 88 -2.74 -1.99 14.14
N THR A 89 -2.33 -1.26 13.10
CA THR A 89 -3.20 -0.95 11.95
C THR A 89 -3.60 -2.20 11.17
N ASP A 90 -2.71 -3.19 11.02
CA ASP A 90 -3.02 -4.43 10.28
C ASP A 90 -4.12 -5.22 11.00
N ASP A 91 -4.07 -5.30 12.35
CA ASP A 91 -5.11 -5.94 13.15
C ASP A 91 -6.44 -5.16 13.05
N LEU A 92 -6.38 -3.82 13.12
CA LEU A 92 -7.56 -2.97 12.95
C LEU A 92 -8.24 -3.19 11.59
N ILE A 93 -7.45 -3.24 10.52
CA ILE A 93 -7.95 -3.39 9.15
C ILE A 93 -8.51 -4.80 8.94
N ALA A 94 -7.79 -5.83 9.40
CA ALA A 94 -8.18 -7.22 9.20
C ALA A 94 -9.38 -7.66 10.04
N ASN A 95 -9.52 -7.15 11.28
CA ASN A 95 -10.49 -7.60 12.26
C ASN A 95 -11.53 -6.52 12.66
N GLY A 96 -11.47 -5.34 12.04
CA GLY A 96 -12.42 -4.24 12.26
C GLY A 96 -12.20 -3.47 13.54
N ASP A 97 -13.18 -2.64 13.90
CA ASP A 97 -13.11 -1.68 15.02
C ASP A 97 -12.81 -2.32 16.39
N GLN A 98 -13.34 -3.51 16.66
CA GLN A 98 -13.14 -4.27 17.92
C GLN A 98 -13.37 -3.46 19.21
N GLY A 99 -14.11 -2.35 19.15
CA GLY A 99 -14.39 -1.46 20.27
C GLY A 99 -13.45 -0.24 20.34
N LEU A 100 -12.61 -0.02 19.34
CA LEU A 100 -11.68 1.13 19.28
C LEU A 100 -12.46 2.46 19.33
N GLY A 101 -13.58 2.60 18.61
CA GLY A 101 -14.39 3.81 18.66
C GLY A 101 -14.87 4.16 20.05
N LYS A 102 -15.36 3.17 20.80
CA LYS A 102 -15.76 3.35 22.19
C LYS A 102 -14.56 3.73 23.08
N LEU A 103 -13.42 3.09 22.86
CA LEU A 103 -12.19 3.36 23.61
C LEU A 103 -11.69 4.79 23.39
N VAL A 104 -11.69 5.28 22.16
CA VAL A 104 -11.29 6.66 21.84
C VAL A 104 -12.19 7.66 22.57
N LEU A 105 -13.51 7.48 22.55
CA LEU A 105 -14.45 8.34 23.28
C LEU A 105 -14.22 8.31 24.81
N LEU A 106 -13.96 7.13 25.39
CA LEU A 106 -13.64 7.01 26.81
C LEU A 106 -12.32 7.72 27.16
N ALA A 107 -11.29 7.58 26.31
CA ALA A 107 -9.99 8.22 26.52
C ALA A 107 -10.10 9.74 26.42
N LEU A 108 -10.84 10.27 25.44
CA LEU A 108 -11.05 11.71 25.28
C LEU A 108 -11.81 12.32 26.47
N ASN A 109 -12.82 11.63 27.01
CA ASN A 109 -13.67 12.15 28.07
C ASN A 109 -13.09 11.94 29.48
N LYS A 110 -12.44 10.79 29.73
CA LYS A 110 -12.03 10.34 31.08
C LYS A 110 -10.55 9.97 31.17
N GLY A 111 -9.81 10.01 30.05
CA GLY A 111 -8.40 9.63 30.01
C GLY A 111 -7.49 10.68 30.66
N LYS A 112 -6.45 10.18 31.36
CA LYS A 112 -5.37 11.05 31.85
C LYS A 112 -4.46 11.48 30.70
N ALA A 113 -3.78 12.62 30.83
CA ALA A 113 -2.82 13.13 29.85
C ALA A 113 -1.74 12.11 29.45
N ALA A 114 -1.33 11.25 30.37
CA ALA A 114 -0.35 10.18 30.12
C ALA A 114 -0.78 9.12 29.08
N LEU A 115 -2.05 9.09 28.67
CA LEU A 115 -2.51 8.25 27.56
C LEU A 115 -2.19 8.82 26.18
N PHE A 116 -1.82 10.08 26.10
CA PHE A 116 -1.58 10.78 24.84
C PHE A 116 -0.09 11.12 24.72
N LEU A 117 0.53 10.68 23.63
CA LEU A 117 1.91 11.03 23.29
C LEU A 117 1.95 12.33 22.52
N ASP A 118 3.02 13.08 22.75
CA ASP A 118 3.42 14.17 21.86
C ASP A 118 3.89 13.57 20.52
N GLU A 119 3.21 13.94 19.45
CA GLU A 119 3.48 13.42 18.11
C GLU A 119 4.92 13.65 17.66
N SER A 120 5.57 14.73 18.12
CA SER A 120 6.95 15.04 17.77
C SER A 120 7.97 14.08 18.39
N LYS A 121 7.55 13.25 19.34
CA LYS A 121 8.41 12.33 20.11
C LYS A 121 8.21 10.86 19.75
N ILE A 122 7.27 10.53 18.87
CA ILE A 122 7.06 9.15 18.45
C ILE A 122 8.02 8.75 17.32
N GLU A 123 8.41 7.50 17.29
CA GLU A 123 9.03 6.88 16.13
C GLU A 123 7.92 6.22 15.30
N TYR A 124 7.72 6.71 14.08
CA TYR A 124 6.72 6.14 13.19
C TYR A 124 7.14 4.75 12.67
N ALA A 125 6.17 3.89 12.48
CA ALA A 125 6.31 2.68 11.68
C ALA A 125 5.55 2.86 10.35
N PRO A 126 5.72 1.96 9.36
CA PRO A 126 4.90 1.98 8.15
C PRO A 126 3.41 1.96 8.51
N ALA A 127 2.61 2.74 7.78
CA ALA A 127 1.18 2.86 8.08
C ALA A 127 0.43 1.52 7.92
N VAL A 128 0.87 0.66 6.99
CA VAL A 128 0.52 -0.76 6.86
C VAL A 128 1.82 -1.54 6.90
N THR A 129 1.90 -2.63 7.66
CA THR A 129 3.18 -3.33 7.89
C THR A 129 3.25 -4.71 7.26
N ASN A 130 2.11 -5.33 6.95
CA ASN A 130 2.07 -6.67 6.38
C ASN A 130 0.93 -6.84 5.36
N PRO A 131 0.88 -6.03 4.28
CA PRO A 131 -0.07 -6.27 3.21
C PRO A 131 0.23 -7.62 2.53
N GLU A 132 -0.80 -8.33 2.10
CA GLU A 132 -0.61 -9.52 1.26
C GLU A 132 -0.12 -9.11 -0.13
N LYS A 133 -0.67 -7.99 -0.65
CA LYS A 133 -0.31 -7.43 -1.95
C LYS A 133 -0.05 -5.92 -1.86
N ILE A 134 1.02 -5.48 -2.52
CA ILE A 134 1.29 -4.08 -2.82
C ILE A 134 1.15 -3.93 -4.32
N VAL A 135 0.03 -3.36 -4.75
CA VAL A 135 -0.29 -3.12 -6.16
C VAL A 135 0.04 -1.68 -6.51
N CYS A 136 0.56 -1.44 -7.71
CA CYS A 136 0.85 -0.11 -8.22
C CYS A 136 0.22 0.08 -9.59
N VAL A 137 -0.18 1.32 -9.92
CA VAL A 137 -0.81 1.68 -11.19
C VAL A 137 0.11 2.63 -11.96
N GLY A 138 0.68 2.14 -13.07
CA GLY A 138 1.59 2.92 -13.90
C GLY A 138 0.88 3.87 -14.85
N LEU A 139 1.52 5.03 -15.13
CA LEU A 139 1.09 6.03 -16.13
C LEU A 139 -0.35 6.53 -15.91
N ASN A 140 -0.80 6.62 -14.66
CA ASN A 140 -2.19 6.96 -14.33
C ASN A 140 -2.50 8.47 -14.32
N TYR A 141 -1.58 9.31 -14.79
CA TYR A 141 -1.84 10.73 -15.03
C TYR A 141 -1.47 11.06 -16.49
N ALA A 142 -2.40 11.68 -17.21
CA ALA A 142 -2.21 11.95 -18.65
C ALA A 142 -0.97 12.80 -18.94
N LYS A 143 -0.70 13.80 -18.12
CA LYS A 143 0.48 14.67 -18.25
C LYS A 143 1.78 13.91 -17.95
N HIS A 144 1.77 12.99 -16.95
CA HIS A 144 2.91 12.14 -16.65
C HIS A 144 3.21 11.15 -17.81
N ALA A 145 2.19 10.52 -18.39
CA ALA A 145 2.38 9.70 -19.58
C ALA A 145 3.02 10.51 -20.73
N LYS A 146 2.55 11.74 -20.95
CA LYS A 146 3.09 12.63 -21.98
C LYS A 146 4.54 13.05 -21.73
N GLU A 147 4.91 13.47 -20.50
CA GLU A 147 6.29 13.90 -20.18
C GLU A 147 7.31 12.78 -20.35
N THR A 148 6.88 11.53 -20.13
CA THR A 148 7.71 10.33 -20.29
C THR A 148 7.62 9.71 -21.69
N ASN A 149 6.98 10.39 -22.66
CA ASN A 149 6.77 9.96 -24.04
C ASN A 149 6.03 8.62 -24.17
N ASN A 150 5.10 8.34 -23.26
CA ASN A 150 4.25 7.17 -23.29
C ASN A 150 2.84 7.51 -23.76
N PRO A 151 2.13 6.60 -24.44
CA PRO A 151 0.72 6.77 -24.74
C PRO A 151 -0.10 6.70 -23.44
N ILE A 152 -1.23 7.42 -23.40
CA ILE A 152 -2.18 7.29 -22.30
C ILE A 152 -2.76 5.88 -22.31
N PRO A 153 -2.66 5.11 -21.19
CA PRO A 153 -3.16 3.75 -21.13
C PRO A 153 -4.68 3.67 -21.34
N LYS A 154 -5.14 2.65 -22.05
CA LYS A 154 -6.58 2.36 -22.20
C LYS A 154 -7.14 1.53 -21.04
N LEU A 155 -6.28 0.85 -20.29
CA LEU A 155 -6.59 0.05 -19.10
C LEU A 155 -5.50 0.30 -18.06
N PRO A 156 -5.78 0.16 -16.75
CA PRO A 156 -4.78 0.29 -15.70
C PRO A 156 -3.59 -0.65 -15.94
N ILE A 157 -2.38 -0.10 -15.97
CA ILE A 157 -1.14 -0.88 -16.03
C ILE A 157 -0.80 -1.25 -14.59
N LEU A 158 -0.97 -2.53 -14.24
CA LEU A 158 -0.69 -3.01 -12.89
C LEU A 158 0.72 -3.59 -12.80
N PHE A 159 1.43 -3.22 -11.74
CA PHE A 159 2.69 -3.84 -11.32
C PHE A 159 2.71 -3.91 -9.78
N ASN A 160 3.78 -4.43 -9.20
CA ASN A 160 3.84 -4.68 -7.76
C ASN A 160 5.13 -4.21 -7.13
N LYS A 161 5.05 -4.00 -5.81
CA LYS A 161 6.19 -3.92 -4.89
C LYS A 161 6.09 -5.07 -3.89
N PHE A 162 7.11 -5.26 -3.05
CA PHE A 162 7.15 -6.28 -2.01
C PHE A 162 7.26 -5.65 -0.63
N ASN A 163 6.97 -6.41 0.43
CA ASN A 163 6.93 -5.90 1.80
C ASN A 163 8.27 -5.33 2.31
N ASN A 164 9.42 -5.78 1.75
CA ASN A 164 10.73 -5.19 2.04
C ASN A 164 10.85 -3.72 1.62
N THR A 165 9.97 -3.25 0.73
CA THR A 165 9.96 -1.85 0.30
C THR A 165 9.27 -0.92 1.28
N LEU A 166 8.44 -1.44 2.19
CA LEU A 166 7.70 -0.62 3.15
C LEU A 166 8.64 0.19 4.04
N ASN A 167 8.31 1.47 4.21
CA ASN A 167 9.06 2.41 5.01
C ASN A 167 8.09 3.39 5.68
N SER A 168 8.57 4.17 6.63
CA SER A 168 7.75 5.03 7.47
C SER A 168 7.98 6.52 7.21
N HIS A 169 7.09 7.34 7.75
CA HIS A 169 7.34 8.76 7.93
C HIS A 169 8.59 8.98 8.80
N ASN A 170 9.43 9.93 8.44
CA ASN A 170 10.76 10.20 8.99
C ASN A 170 11.74 9.02 8.83
N GLY A 171 11.43 8.04 7.98
CA GLY A 171 12.30 6.93 7.66
C GLY A 171 13.49 7.32 6.78
N VAL A 172 14.32 6.34 6.49
CA VAL A 172 15.52 6.49 5.66
C VAL A 172 15.43 5.54 4.48
N VAL A 173 15.76 6.03 3.28
CA VAL A 173 15.98 5.20 2.09
C VAL A 173 17.48 5.17 1.79
N ALA A 174 18.11 4.00 1.97
CA ALA A 174 19.55 3.83 1.83
C ALA A 174 19.96 3.65 0.36
N VAL A 175 19.89 4.73 -0.43
CA VAL A 175 20.22 4.72 -1.86
C VAL A 175 21.68 4.35 -2.11
N SER A 176 22.59 4.66 -1.17
CA SER A 176 24.02 4.28 -1.25
C SER A 176 24.26 2.76 -1.23
N LYS A 177 23.26 1.97 -0.82
CA LYS A 177 23.33 0.50 -0.82
C LYS A 177 22.77 -0.13 -2.09
N VAL A 178 22.14 0.66 -2.95
CA VAL A 178 21.51 0.19 -4.19
C VAL A 178 22.47 0.42 -5.35
N ASN A 179 22.70 -0.62 -6.16
CA ASN A 179 23.53 -0.52 -7.35
C ASN A 179 22.77 0.17 -8.51
N ALA A 180 22.51 1.45 -8.34
CA ALA A 180 21.83 2.34 -9.26
C ALA A 180 22.31 3.79 -9.08
N GLU A 181 22.07 4.64 -10.09
CA GLU A 181 22.49 6.04 -10.10
C GLU A 181 21.33 7.02 -10.34
N LYS A 182 20.19 6.54 -10.83
CA LYS A 182 19.07 7.39 -11.26
C LYS A 182 17.87 7.24 -10.36
N PHE A 183 17.99 7.73 -9.12
CA PHE A 183 16.90 7.70 -8.15
C PHE A 183 15.91 8.84 -8.40
N ASP A 184 14.63 8.51 -8.36
CA ASP A 184 13.53 9.41 -8.67
C ASP A 184 12.38 9.25 -7.67
N TYR A 185 11.64 10.32 -7.46
CA TYR A 185 10.44 10.37 -6.61
C TYR A 185 9.18 10.17 -7.44
N GLU A 186 8.15 9.64 -6.81
CA GLU A 186 6.79 9.53 -7.33
C GLU A 186 5.79 9.71 -6.17
N ALA A 187 5.23 10.92 -6.02
CA ALA A 187 4.19 11.20 -5.05
C ALA A 187 2.90 10.48 -5.44
N GLU A 188 2.31 9.70 -4.54
CA GLU A 188 1.13 8.90 -4.83
C GLU A 188 0.11 8.87 -3.70
N LEU A 189 -1.18 8.93 -4.07
CA LEU A 189 -2.26 8.51 -3.19
C LEU A 189 -2.21 6.99 -3.04
N VAL A 190 -2.35 6.50 -1.80
CA VAL A 190 -2.40 5.07 -1.51
C VAL A 190 -3.79 4.72 -1.00
N ILE A 191 -4.44 3.75 -1.65
CA ILE A 191 -5.68 3.13 -1.20
C ILE A 191 -5.33 1.98 -0.26
N VAL A 192 -5.99 1.90 0.90
CA VAL A 192 -5.87 0.79 1.85
C VAL A 192 -7.17 0.01 1.84
N MET A 193 -7.13 -1.27 1.45
CA MET A 193 -8.33 -2.11 1.40
C MET A 193 -8.80 -2.51 2.79
N GLY A 194 -10.11 -2.45 3.02
CA GLY A 194 -10.72 -2.79 4.32
C GLY A 194 -11.58 -4.04 4.30
N LYS A 195 -11.98 -4.47 3.10
CA LYS A 195 -12.80 -5.67 2.89
C LYS A 195 -12.24 -6.50 1.77
N ARG A 196 -12.53 -7.80 1.83
CA ARG A 196 -12.24 -8.71 0.73
C ARG A 196 -13.06 -8.32 -0.50
N ALA A 197 -12.39 -7.98 -1.60
CA ALA A 197 -13.00 -7.53 -2.85
C ALA A 197 -12.63 -8.49 -4.00
N TYR A 198 -13.63 -9.12 -4.59
CA TYR A 198 -13.51 -9.97 -5.77
C TYR A 198 -14.62 -9.63 -6.75
N ASN A 199 -14.24 -9.25 -7.97
CA ASN A 199 -15.16 -8.90 -9.05
C ASN A 199 -16.22 -7.84 -8.64
N VAL A 200 -15.78 -6.78 -7.96
CA VAL A 200 -16.68 -5.72 -7.49
C VAL A 200 -16.95 -4.70 -8.59
N SER A 201 -18.16 -4.12 -8.58
CA SER A 201 -18.53 -3.04 -9.51
C SER A 201 -17.82 -1.73 -9.17
N GLU A 202 -17.69 -0.80 -10.13
CA GLU A 202 -17.17 0.54 -9.85
C GLU A 202 -18.04 1.30 -8.85
N ALA A 203 -19.37 1.12 -8.91
CA ALA A 203 -20.31 1.77 -8.00
C ALA A 203 -20.10 1.36 -6.54
N ASP A 204 -19.70 0.11 -6.29
CA ASP A 204 -19.51 -0.44 -4.96
C ASP A 204 -18.06 -0.36 -4.47
N ALA A 205 -17.09 -0.16 -5.38
CA ALA A 205 -15.66 -0.33 -5.14
C ALA A 205 -15.15 0.43 -3.92
N LEU A 206 -15.54 1.70 -3.74
CA LEU A 206 -15.08 2.50 -2.60
C LEU A 206 -15.63 2.04 -1.25
N SER A 207 -16.72 1.26 -1.23
CA SER A 207 -17.26 0.67 0.01
C SER A 207 -16.37 -0.44 0.59
N TYR A 208 -15.36 -0.90 -0.16
CA TYR A 208 -14.37 -1.88 0.26
C TYR A 208 -13.08 -1.23 0.78
N VAL A 209 -12.95 0.08 0.69
CA VAL A 209 -11.76 0.83 1.10
C VAL A 209 -11.84 1.18 2.57
N PHE A 210 -10.81 0.84 3.35
CA PHE A 210 -10.65 1.24 4.74
C PHE A 210 -10.34 2.73 4.85
N GLY A 211 -9.41 3.20 4.04
CA GLY A 211 -8.94 4.57 4.07
C GLY A 211 -7.82 4.83 3.07
N TYR A 212 -7.18 5.98 3.25
CA TYR A 212 -6.16 6.47 2.33
C TYR A 212 -4.94 6.98 3.10
N ALA A 213 -3.78 6.89 2.47
CA ALA A 213 -2.52 7.39 2.98
C ALA A 213 -1.74 8.12 1.89
N THR A 214 -0.75 8.93 2.30
CA THR A 214 0.27 9.47 1.42
C THR A 214 1.36 8.44 1.21
N GLY A 215 1.83 8.24 -0.01
CA GLY A 215 2.89 7.29 -0.34
C GLY A 215 3.88 7.81 -1.36
N GLN A 216 4.96 7.05 -1.51
CA GLN A 216 6.01 7.23 -2.51
C GLN A 216 6.27 5.92 -3.24
N ASP A 217 6.14 5.92 -4.56
CA ASP A 217 6.63 4.81 -5.40
C ASP A 217 8.07 5.11 -5.85
N PHE A 218 8.98 5.18 -4.85
CA PHE A 218 10.39 5.53 -5.07
C PHE A 218 11.04 4.58 -6.06
N THR A 219 11.83 5.12 -7.00
CA THR A 219 12.25 4.41 -8.21
C THR A 219 13.74 4.59 -8.49
N ALA A 220 14.41 3.49 -8.89
CA ALA A 220 15.71 3.51 -9.55
C ALA A 220 15.48 3.35 -11.08
N ARG A 221 15.51 4.45 -11.83
CA ARG A 221 15.12 4.50 -13.26
C ARG A 221 16.03 3.68 -14.16
N ASP A 222 17.32 3.66 -13.86
CA ASP A 222 18.31 2.84 -14.60
C ASP A 222 18.12 1.34 -14.39
N LEU A 223 17.58 0.92 -13.23
CA LEU A 223 17.12 -0.46 -13.02
C LEU A 223 15.78 -0.70 -13.71
N GLN A 224 14.82 0.19 -13.53
CA GLN A 224 13.47 0.08 -14.11
C GLN A 224 13.51 -0.14 -15.64
N GLN A 225 14.45 0.51 -16.32
CA GLN A 225 14.55 0.51 -17.78
C GLN A 225 15.38 -0.65 -18.35
N ARG A 226 15.96 -1.54 -17.51
CA ARG A 226 16.78 -2.67 -17.99
C ARG A 226 15.98 -3.75 -18.72
N SER A 227 14.69 -3.83 -18.44
CA SER A 227 13.78 -4.78 -19.07
C SER A 227 12.40 -4.16 -19.29
N SER A 228 11.49 -4.89 -19.92
CA SER A 228 10.08 -4.49 -20.05
C SER A 228 9.31 -4.53 -18.72
N GLN A 229 9.87 -5.16 -17.68
CA GLN A 229 9.26 -5.25 -16.34
C GLN A 229 9.89 -4.23 -15.40
N TRP A 230 9.08 -3.36 -14.82
CA TRP A 230 9.54 -2.26 -13.97
C TRP A 230 10.01 -2.69 -12.58
N MET A 231 9.65 -3.90 -12.17
CA MET A 231 9.81 -4.41 -10.81
C MET A 231 11.18 -4.19 -10.20
N ILE A 232 12.27 -4.47 -10.92
CA ILE A 232 13.63 -4.35 -10.38
C ILE A 232 14.06 -2.92 -10.02
N GLY A 233 13.41 -1.91 -10.60
CA GLY A 233 13.60 -0.50 -10.24
C GLY A 233 12.69 -0.02 -9.10
N LYS A 234 11.73 -0.84 -8.69
CA LYS A 234 10.65 -0.48 -7.76
C LYS A 234 10.71 -1.24 -6.42
N THR A 235 11.48 -2.33 -6.32
CA THR A 235 11.41 -3.29 -5.22
C THR A 235 12.66 -3.32 -4.32
N ASN A 236 13.50 -2.28 -4.38
CA ASN A 236 14.61 -2.16 -3.45
C ASN A 236 14.10 -1.81 -2.04
N ASP A 237 14.88 -2.17 -1.01
CA ASP A 237 14.50 -1.99 0.39
C ASP A 237 14.14 -0.54 0.71
N GLY A 238 12.99 -0.35 1.35
CA GLY A 238 12.54 0.96 1.78
C GLY A 238 11.96 1.87 0.68
N PHE A 239 11.76 1.38 -0.56
CA PHE A 239 11.29 2.16 -1.71
C PHE A 239 9.77 2.44 -1.72
N ALA A 240 9.03 2.09 -0.66
CA ALA A 240 7.62 2.43 -0.50
C ALA A 240 7.36 3.10 0.86
N PRO A 241 7.89 4.31 1.10
CA PRO A 241 7.46 5.11 2.25
C PRO A 241 5.94 5.35 2.19
N ILE A 242 5.23 5.11 3.31
CA ILE A 242 3.78 5.29 3.42
C ILE A 242 3.42 5.86 4.81
N GLY A 243 2.57 6.86 4.83
CA GLY A 243 2.11 7.52 6.06
C GLY A 243 2.10 9.06 5.94
N PRO A 244 2.19 9.81 7.06
CA PRO A 244 2.34 9.36 8.45
C PRO A 244 1.15 8.60 9.00
N TYR A 245 -0.05 8.76 8.39
CA TYR A 245 -1.32 8.25 8.87
C TYR A 245 -2.07 7.48 7.78
N ILE A 246 -3.06 6.70 8.21
CA ILE A 246 -4.21 6.34 7.38
C ILE A 246 -5.41 7.13 7.90
N LEU A 247 -6.06 7.89 7.04
CA LEU A 247 -7.38 8.46 7.32
C LEU A 247 -8.44 7.48 6.83
N THR A 248 -9.43 7.20 7.67
CA THR A 248 -10.58 6.38 7.27
C THR A 248 -11.33 7.03 6.11
N ALA A 249 -11.90 6.22 5.22
CA ALA A 249 -12.49 6.68 3.97
C ALA A 249 -13.58 7.75 4.15
N ASP A 250 -14.37 7.66 5.23
CA ASP A 250 -15.39 8.63 5.58
C ASP A 250 -14.83 10.03 5.90
N LEU A 251 -13.64 10.13 6.53
CA LEU A 251 -12.98 11.41 6.79
C LEU A 251 -12.39 12.03 5.52
N VAL A 252 -11.91 11.22 4.59
CA VAL A 252 -11.36 11.72 3.32
C VAL A 252 -12.48 12.25 2.43
N GLY A 253 -13.62 11.56 2.40
CA GLY A 253 -14.74 11.88 1.51
C GLY A 253 -14.43 11.50 0.07
N ASN A 254 -14.20 12.49 -0.81
CA ASN A 254 -13.87 12.21 -2.21
C ASN A 254 -12.36 12.09 -2.43
N PRO A 255 -11.81 10.88 -2.64
CA PRO A 255 -10.37 10.68 -2.84
C PRO A 255 -9.87 11.18 -4.21
N ASN A 256 -10.79 11.49 -5.12
CA ASN A 256 -10.48 11.92 -6.48
C ASN A 256 -10.47 13.46 -6.64
N GLN A 257 -10.27 14.22 -5.55
CA GLN A 257 -10.25 15.70 -5.57
C GLN A 257 -9.25 16.24 -4.53
N LEU A 258 -8.13 15.56 -4.33
CA LEU A 258 -7.11 15.93 -3.35
C LEU A 258 -5.92 16.58 -4.05
N LYS A 259 -5.43 17.71 -3.53
CA LYS A 259 -4.17 18.29 -3.96
C LYS A 259 -3.04 17.32 -3.59
N ILE A 260 -2.10 17.10 -4.53
CA ILE A 260 -0.93 16.25 -4.36
C ILE A 260 0.33 17.01 -4.78
N GLU A 261 1.33 17.03 -3.91
CA GLU A 261 2.59 17.76 -4.12
C GLU A 261 3.79 16.94 -3.67
N GLN A 262 4.90 17.08 -4.40
CA GLN A 262 6.21 16.58 -4.01
C GLN A 262 7.18 17.73 -3.82
N TYR A 263 7.94 17.66 -2.74
CA TYR A 263 9.05 18.58 -2.44
C TYR A 263 10.36 17.80 -2.33
N VAL A 264 11.42 18.35 -2.87
CA VAL A 264 12.81 17.89 -2.68
C VAL A 264 13.62 19.05 -2.14
N ASN A 265 14.21 18.88 -0.95
CA ASN A 265 14.99 19.91 -0.26
C ASN A 265 14.21 21.24 -0.09
N GLY A 266 12.90 21.17 0.06
CA GLY A 266 12.00 22.32 0.20
C GLY A 266 11.50 22.93 -1.12
N GLU A 267 11.98 22.48 -2.26
CA GLU A 267 11.52 22.94 -3.58
C GLU A 267 10.40 22.04 -4.12
N VAL A 268 9.34 22.65 -4.66
CA VAL A 268 8.23 21.94 -5.32
C VAL A 268 8.72 21.28 -6.59
N ARG A 269 8.44 19.99 -6.74
CA ARG A 269 8.79 19.19 -7.93
C ARG A 269 7.56 18.67 -8.66
N GLN A 270 6.55 18.21 -7.92
CA GLN A 270 5.24 17.84 -8.48
C GLN A 270 4.17 18.68 -7.80
N SER A 271 3.17 19.11 -8.57
CA SER A 271 1.99 19.83 -8.05
C SER A 271 0.82 19.55 -8.97
N SER A 272 -0.15 18.76 -8.49
CA SER A 272 -1.30 18.31 -9.27
C SER A 272 -2.50 18.07 -8.36
N ASN A 273 -3.51 17.37 -8.88
CA ASN A 273 -4.70 16.96 -8.13
C ASN A 273 -5.08 15.53 -8.53
N THR A 274 -5.63 14.76 -7.62
CA THR A 274 -6.06 13.39 -7.91
C THR A 274 -7.22 13.30 -8.91
N ASN A 275 -7.88 14.41 -9.25
CA ASN A 275 -8.87 14.46 -10.33
C ASN A 275 -8.24 14.39 -11.74
N ASP A 276 -6.90 14.55 -11.84
CA ASP A 276 -6.15 14.41 -13.08
C ASP A 276 -5.79 12.93 -13.41
N MET A 277 -6.11 11.99 -12.48
CA MET A 277 -5.94 10.56 -12.74
C MET A 277 -6.75 10.10 -13.95
N VAL A 278 -6.12 9.29 -14.81
CA VAL A 278 -6.78 8.63 -15.97
C VAL A 278 -7.83 7.64 -15.48
N PHE A 279 -7.51 6.86 -14.48
CA PHE A 279 -8.41 5.93 -13.81
C PHE A 279 -8.56 6.36 -12.36
N ASN A 280 -9.77 6.68 -11.94
CA ASN A 280 -10.07 7.08 -10.57
C ASN A 280 -10.01 5.90 -9.58
N CYS A 281 -10.07 6.18 -8.28
CA CYS A 281 -9.93 5.16 -7.23
C CYS A 281 -10.96 4.02 -7.39
N ALA A 282 -12.21 4.30 -7.75
CA ALA A 282 -13.25 3.29 -7.94
C ALA A 282 -12.93 2.36 -9.13
N GLN A 283 -12.50 2.94 -10.24
CA GLN A 283 -12.09 2.20 -11.43
C GLN A 283 -10.89 1.30 -11.15
N ILE A 284 -9.89 1.80 -10.42
CA ILE A 284 -8.70 1.02 -10.04
C ILE A 284 -9.10 -0.19 -9.19
N VAL A 285 -9.87 0.00 -8.11
CA VAL A 285 -10.30 -1.09 -7.23
C VAL A 285 -11.16 -2.09 -7.98
N SER A 286 -12.15 -1.63 -8.76
CA SER A 286 -13.02 -2.49 -9.57
C SER A 286 -12.20 -3.31 -10.58
N TYR A 287 -11.34 -2.65 -11.36
CA TYR A 287 -10.49 -3.32 -12.35
C TYR A 287 -9.60 -4.38 -11.71
N THR A 288 -8.88 -4.02 -10.65
CA THR A 288 -7.95 -4.92 -9.96
C THR A 288 -8.69 -6.13 -9.38
N SER A 289 -9.84 -5.92 -8.77
CA SER A 289 -10.65 -6.98 -8.15
C SER A 289 -11.22 -8.00 -9.15
N LYS A 290 -11.31 -7.64 -10.44
CA LYS A 290 -11.71 -8.56 -11.53
C LYS A 290 -10.58 -9.49 -11.96
N ILE A 291 -9.32 -9.12 -11.66
CA ILE A 291 -8.14 -9.91 -12.06
C ILE A 291 -7.72 -10.84 -10.92
N PHE A 292 -7.68 -10.32 -9.70
CA PHE A 292 -7.39 -11.09 -8.49
C PHE A 292 -8.10 -10.51 -7.27
N THR A 293 -8.29 -11.34 -6.26
CA THR A 293 -8.90 -10.90 -4.99
C THR A 293 -7.99 -9.91 -4.28
N LEU A 294 -8.58 -8.80 -3.84
CA LEU A 294 -7.97 -7.89 -2.88
C LEU A 294 -8.42 -8.27 -1.47
N GLU A 295 -7.49 -8.35 -0.54
CA GLU A 295 -7.75 -8.69 0.85
C GLU A 295 -7.68 -7.46 1.76
N PRO A 296 -8.30 -7.48 2.95
CA PRO A 296 -8.12 -6.41 3.93
C PRO A 296 -6.63 -6.21 4.25
N GLY A 297 -6.16 -4.97 4.17
CA GLY A 297 -4.74 -4.63 4.35
C GLY A 297 -3.92 -4.58 3.07
N ASP A 298 -4.43 -5.08 1.93
CA ASP A 298 -3.79 -4.81 0.65
C ASP A 298 -3.76 -3.32 0.37
N ILE A 299 -2.69 -2.86 -0.25
CA ILE A 299 -2.53 -1.45 -0.60
C ILE A 299 -2.34 -1.26 -2.10
N ILE A 300 -2.87 -0.13 -2.61
CA ILE A 300 -2.77 0.21 -4.02
C ILE A 300 -2.20 1.62 -4.15
N PHE A 301 -1.03 1.74 -4.74
CA PHE A 301 -0.45 2.99 -5.20
C PHE A 301 -1.14 3.40 -6.49
N THR A 302 -1.71 4.61 -6.54
CA THR A 302 -2.65 5.00 -7.61
C THR A 302 -2.00 5.65 -8.82
N GLY A 303 -0.69 5.79 -8.84
CA GLY A 303 0.06 6.49 -9.88
C GLY A 303 0.46 7.90 -9.46
N THR A 304 1.51 8.40 -10.10
CA THR A 304 2.11 9.71 -9.83
C THR A 304 1.77 10.72 -10.91
N PRO A 305 1.61 12.02 -10.56
CA PRO A 305 1.48 13.10 -11.54
C PRO A 305 2.80 13.44 -12.23
N GLU A 306 2.74 14.37 -13.17
CA GLU A 306 3.90 14.95 -13.86
C GLU A 306 4.88 15.62 -12.89
N GLY A 307 6.13 15.82 -13.37
CA GLY A 307 7.21 16.51 -12.66
C GLY A 307 8.23 15.56 -12.05
N VAL A 308 8.22 14.27 -12.41
CA VAL A 308 9.29 13.33 -12.05
C VAL A 308 10.60 13.70 -12.76
N ILE A 309 11.76 13.35 -12.19
CA ILE A 309 13.07 13.69 -12.78
C ILE A 309 13.22 13.08 -14.17
N SER A 310 12.77 11.84 -14.36
CA SER A 310 12.84 11.15 -15.66
C SER A 310 11.99 11.81 -16.75
N GLY A 311 11.02 12.64 -16.41
CA GLY A 311 10.20 13.43 -17.35
C GLY A 311 10.86 14.73 -17.82
N TYR A 312 11.93 15.20 -17.16
CA TYR A 312 12.62 16.41 -17.56
C TYR A 312 13.50 16.17 -18.80
N PRO A 313 13.80 17.21 -19.59
CA PRO A 313 14.86 17.17 -20.60
C PRO A 313 16.17 16.66 -19.98
N LYS A 314 16.93 15.87 -20.72
CA LYS A 314 18.13 15.17 -20.21
C LYS A 314 19.12 16.09 -19.50
N GLU A 315 19.30 17.31 -20.00
CA GLU A 315 20.20 18.31 -19.44
C GLU A 315 19.71 18.92 -18.13
N LYS A 316 18.44 18.70 -17.77
CA LYS A 316 17.79 19.16 -16.52
C LYS A 316 17.57 18.04 -15.50
N GLN A 317 17.92 16.80 -15.84
CA GLN A 317 17.76 15.66 -14.97
C GLN A 317 18.83 15.65 -13.87
N VAL A 318 18.50 16.13 -12.68
CA VAL A 318 19.37 16.06 -11.50
C VAL A 318 18.80 14.96 -10.58
N TRP A 319 19.45 13.79 -10.62
CA TRP A 319 19.02 12.62 -9.88
C TRP A 319 19.21 12.80 -8.37
N LEU A 320 18.33 12.15 -7.61
CA LEU A 320 18.39 12.16 -6.16
C LEU A 320 19.65 11.44 -5.66
N LYS A 321 20.18 11.89 -4.51
CA LYS A 321 21.43 11.40 -3.92
C LYS A 321 21.34 11.36 -2.39
N PRO A 322 22.29 10.70 -1.71
CA PRO A 322 22.41 10.75 -0.25
C PRO A 322 22.40 12.20 0.27
N GLY A 323 21.65 12.44 1.34
CA GLY A 323 21.45 13.75 1.96
C GLY A 323 20.18 14.47 1.50
N ASP A 324 19.56 14.08 0.38
CA ASP A 324 18.32 14.70 -0.07
C ASP A 324 17.16 14.38 0.88
N LYS A 325 16.31 15.38 1.10
CA LYS A 325 15.12 15.31 1.95
C LYS A 325 13.88 15.43 1.08
N LEU A 326 13.00 14.45 1.19
CA LEU A 326 11.77 14.39 0.44
C LEU A 326 10.57 14.64 1.36
N GLU A 327 9.59 15.38 0.84
CA GLU A 327 8.30 15.60 1.50
C GLU A 327 7.19 15.50 0.48
N THR A 328 6.30 14.53 0.67
CA THR A 328 5.08 14.36 -0.12
C THR A 328 3.91 14.86 0.67
N ARG A 329 3.09 15.71 0.08
CA ARG A 329 1.88 16.28 0.69
C ARG A 329 0.67 15.89 -0.11
N ILE A 330 -0.31 15.27 0.55
CA ILE A 330 -1.64 15.08 -0.01
C ILE A 330 -2.64 15.73 0.93
N GLU A 331 -3.53 16.52 0.35
CA GLU A 331 -4.58 17.22 1.09
C GLU A 331 -5.29 16.29 2.05
N LYS A 332 -5.47 16.71 3.31
CA LYS A 332 -6.02 15.96 4.46
C LYS A 332 -5.13 14.82 4.99
N LEU A 333 -4.29 14.17 4.17
CA LEU A 333 -3.58 12.93 4.54
C LEU A 333 -2.25 13.14 5.28
N GLY A 334 -1.88 14.41 5.53
CA GLY A 334 -0.62 14.74 6.20
C GLY A 334 0.58 14.76 5.25
N ASN A 335 1.74 15.01 5.82
CA ASN A 335 3.00 15.20 5.09
C ASN A 335 3.92 14.00 5.37
N LEU A 336 4.14 13.18 4.38
CA LEU A 336 5.12 12.09 4.42
C LEU A 336 6.51 12.65 4.18
N LYS A 337 7.43 12.45 5.13
CA LYS A 337 8.83 12.88 5.01
C LYS A 337 9.76 11.70 5.14
N PHE A 338 10.88 11.74 4.41
CA PHE A 338 11.97 10.77 4.55
C PHE A 338 13.26 11.35 4.00
N THR A 339 14.39 10.71 4.31
CA THR A 339 15.73 11.18 3.94
C THR A 339 16.49 10.07 3.20
N LEU A 340 17.33 10.45 2.24
CA LEU A 340 18.19 9.52 1.52
C LEU A 340 19.57 9.42 2.19
N THR A 341 20.15 8.22 2.26
CA THR A 341 21.53 7.98 2.77
C THR A 341 22.34 7.07 1.87
#